data_a6b904b17bfb0c0e122a1685d5066372
#
_entry.id   a6b904b17bfb0c0e122a1685d5066372
#
_cell.length_a   1.000
_cell.length_b   1.000
_cell.length_c   1.000
_cell.angle_alpha   90.00
_cell.angle_beta   90.00
_cell.angle_gamma   90.00
#
_symmetry.space_group_name_H-M   'P 1'
#
loop_
_entity.id
_entity.type
_entity.pdbx_description
1 polymer ?
#
loop_
_entity_poly.entity_id
_entity_poly.type
_entity_poly.pdbx_seq_one_letter_code
_entity_poly.pdbx_strand_id
1 'polypeptide(L)'
;MKKLKIAGYQGDGSVHTRSVKFFINKVSNYFNISFDQDITEKGKKAASLIEMTMNNEIQISYLWSSYYEKYIPEIKLLDLPFYFKNKNEVKSLINNDLQAYVSIELIEKNNLKLLGFWDNGSRHISTNNNIIKNPKSCENLKIRTTPSPLHIDVFNELGFIS
;
A
#
# COMPACT_ATOMS: atom_id res chain seq x y z
N MET A 1 -16.27 12.04 24.03
CA MET A 1 -15.52 12.08 22.76
C MET A 1 -15.93 10.90 21.91
N LYS A 2 -16.01 11.06 20.59
CA LYS A 2 -16.28 9.95 19.65
C LYS A 2 -15.13 8.96 19.67
N LYS A 3 -15.43 7.67 19.57
CA LYS A 3 -14.40 6.62 19.45
C LYS A 3 -13.84 6.60 18.03
N LEU A 4 -12.52 6.44 17.90
CA LEU A 4 -11.82 6.32 16.63
C LEU A 4 -10.85 5.14 16.71
N LYS A 5 -11.15 4.07 16.00
CA LYS A 5 -10.28 2.90 15.91
C LYS A 5 -9.46 2.99 14.65
N ILE A 6 -8.15 2.91 14.80
CA ILE A 6 -7.19 2.92 13.70
C ILE A 6 -6.49 1.57 13.68
N ALA A 7 -6.22 1.01 12.52
CA ALA A 7 -5.43 -0.20 12.40
C ALA A 7 -4.44 -0.14 11.24
N GLY A 8 -3.34 -0.85 11.40
CA GLY A 8 -2.26 -1.02 10.44
C GLY A 8 -1.80 -2.47 10.34
N TYR A 9 -0.72 -2.69 9.61
CA TYR A 9 -0.14 -4.01 9.36
C TYR A 9 1.38 -4.01 9.41
N GLN A 10 1.96 -3.04 10.10
CA GLN A 10 3.41 -2.88 10.22
C GLN A 10 3.74 -2.45 11.64
N GLY A 11 4.64 -3.18 12.27
CA GLY A 11 5.03 -2.94 13.65
C GLY A 11 5.73 -1.58 13.89
N ASP A 12 6.24 -1.39 15.11
CA ASP A 12 6.80 -0.13 15.61
C ASP A 12 7.95 0.44 14.78
N GLY A 13 8.73 -0.40 14.11
CA GLY A 13 9.85 0.03 13.26
C GLY A 13 9.43 0.77 11.99
N SER A 14 8.18 0.68 11.59
CA SER A 14 7.68 1.26 10.36
C SER A 14 7.58 2.79 10.43
N VAL A 15 7.99 3.45 9.34
CA VAL A 15 7.75 4.89 9.15
C VAL A 15 6.25 5.21 9.13
N HIS A 16 5.43 4.32 8.58
CA HIS A 16 3.98 4.51 8.51
C HIS A 16 3.35 4.45 9.90
N THR A 17 3.76 3.49 10.74
CA THR A 17 3.31 3.42 12.14
C THR A 17 3.67 4.70 12.90
N ARG A 18 4.88 5.23 12.71
CA ARG A 18 5.28 6.51 13.30
C ARG A 18 4.42 7.69 12.80
N SER A 19 4.09 7.69 11.51
CA SER A 19 3.23 8.72 10.92
C SER A 19 1.80 8.66 11.48
N VAL A 20 1.24 7.46 11.68
CA VAL A 20 -0.05 7.29 12.35
C VAL A 20 0.01 7.79 13.80
N LYS A 21 1.06 7.46 14.55
CA LYS A 21 1.25 7.97 15.92
C LYS A 21 1.32 9.50 15.96
N PHE A 22 1.99 10.12 14.98
CA PHE A 22 2.00 11.57 14.85
C PHE A 22 0.59 12.14 14.59
N PHE A 23 -0.16 11.53 13.66
CA PHE A 23 -1.56 11.90 13.41
C PHE A 23 -2.41 11.77 14.68
N ILE A 24 -2.31 10.65 15.39
CA ILE A 24 -3.03 10.41 16.65
C ILE A 24 -2.78 11.54 17.65
N ASN A 25 -1.52 11.95 17.85
CA ASN A 25 -1.17 13.04 18.74
C ASN A 25 -1.84 14.37 18.36
N LYS A 26 -2.04 14.62 17.06
CA LYS A 26 -2.70 15.85 16.59
C LYS A 26 -4.21 15.87 16.81
N VAL A 27 -4.86 14.70 16.85
CA VAL A 27 -6.32 14.60 16.93
C VAL A 27 -6.83 14.02 18.26
N SER A 28 -5.95 13.68 19.18
CA SER A 28 -6.29 13.06 20.49
C SER A 28 -7.20 13.91 21.35
N ASN A 29 -7.20 15.24 21.18
CA ASN A 29 -8.11 16.13 21.93
C ASN A 29 -9.57 16.06 21.42
N TYR A 30 -9.81 15.45 20.27
CA TYR A 30 -11.13 15.39 19.64
C TYR A 30 -11.76 13.98 19.71
N PHE A 31 -10.92 12.95 19.85
CA PHE A 31 -11.34 11.55 19.77
C PHE A 31 -10.74 10.70 20.89
N ASN A 32 -11.51 9.69 21.32
CA ASN A 32 -10.97 8.58 22.11
C ASN A 32 -10.42 7.53 21.13
N ILE A 33 -9.08 7.46 21.01
CA ILE A 33 -8.41 6.73 19.94
C ILE A 33 -7.85 5.41 20.46
N SER A 34 -8.10 4.33 19.71
CA SER A 34 -7.36 3.07 19.83
C SER A 34 -6.61 2.78 18.54
N PHE A 35 -5.37 2.35 18.65
CA PHE A 35 -4.53 2.02 17.49
C PHE A 35 -3.98 0.60 17.59
N ASP A 36 -4.40 -0.25 16.67
CA ASP A 36 -3.84 -1.57 16.44
C ASP A 36 -2.75 -1.45 15.37
N GLN A 37 -1.50 -1.47 15.80
CA GLN A 37 -0.37 -1.15 14.91
C GLN A 37 -0.15 -2.22 13.84
N ASP A 38 -0.35 -3.49 14.23
CA ASP A 38 -0.11 -4.62 13.35
C ASP A 38 -1.11 -5.75 13.60
N ILE A 39 -2.14 -5.80 12.75
CA ILE A 39 -3.15 -6.87 12.83
C ILE A 39 -2.57 -8.24 12.45
N THR A 40 -1.42 -8.28 11.78
CA THR A 40 -0.80 -9.55 11.34
C THR A 40 -0.21 -10.33 12.50
N GLU A 41 0.20 -9.66 13.58
CA GLU A 41 0.61 -10.30 14.83
C GLU A 41 -0.54 -11.09 15.50
N LYS A 42 -1.77 -10.77 15.13
CA LYS A 42 -2.99 -11.46 15.58
C LYS A 42 -3.51 -12.49 14.56
N GLY A 43 -2.67 -12.85 13.59
CA GLY A 43 -2.97 -13.85 12.56
C GLY A 43 -3.92 -13.34 11.44
N LYS A 44 -4.26 -12.06 11.39
CA LYS A 44 -5.06 -11.49 10.31
C LYS A 44 -4.17 -11.15 9.11
N LYS A 45 -4.73 -11.21 7.90
CA LYS A 45 -4.04 -10.75 6.68
C LYS A 45 -4.11 -9.22 6.59
N ALA A 46 -3.05 -8.56 6.11
CA ALA A 46 -3.06 -7.11 5.87
C ALA A 46 -4.24 -6.66 5.00
N ALA A 47 -4.58 -7.42 3.96
CA ALA A 47 -5.74 -7.14 3.10
C ALA A 47 -7.09 -7.06 3.84
N SER A 48 -7.22 -7.72 5.00
CA SER A 48 -8.46 -7.66 5.81
C SER A 48 -8.77 -6.26 6.32
N LEU A 49 -7.79 -5.35 6.37
CA LEU A 49 -8.01 -3.96 6.77
C LEU A 49 -9.03 -3.24 5.88
N ILE A 50 -9.14 -3.60 4.60
CA ILE A 50 -10.11 -3.00 3.69
C ILE A 50 -11.52 -3.36 4.16
N GLU A 51 -11.80 -4.65 4.31
CA GLU A 51 -13.12 -5.15 4.74
C GLU A 51 -13.46 -4.66 6.16
N MET A 52 -12.49 -4.66 7.08
CA MET A 52 -12.69 -4.12 8.44
C MET A 52 -13.09 -2.64 8.41
N THR A 53 -12.52 -1.85 7.47
CA THR A 53 -12.90 -0.44 7.33
C THR A 53 -14.27 -0.30 6.68
N MET A 54 -14.56 -1.07 5.63
CA MET A 54 -15.88 -1.09 4.96
C MET A 54 -17.01 -1.47 5.92
N ASN A 55 -16.75 -2.43 6.81
CA ASN A 55 -17.71 -2.90 7.81
C ASN A 55 -17.75 -2.02 9.08
N ASN A 56 -16.99 -0.92 9.11
CA ASN A 56 -16.90 -0.01 10.26
C ASN A 56 -16.42 -0.67 11.56
N GLU A 57 -15.71 -1.79 11.46
CA GLU A 57 -15.00 -2.40 12.61
C GLU A 57 -13.86 -1.50 13.09
N ILE A 58 -13.21 -0.83 12.14
CA ILE A 58 -12.23 0.24 12.32
C ILE A 58 -12.64 1.44 11.45
N GLN A 59 -12.24 2.65 11.84
CA GLN A 59 -12.60 3.85 11.10
C GLN A 59 -11.49 4.34 10.16
N ILE A 60 -10.22 4.03 10.48
CA ILE A 60 -9.07 4.41 9.66
C ILE A 60 -8.12 3.21 9.52
N SER A 61 -7.69 2.97 8.30
CA SER A 61 -6.60 2.05 7.99
C SER A 61 -5.64 2.66 6.97
N TYR A 62 -4.43 2.13 6.92
CA TYR A 62 -3.50 2.41 5.84
C TYR A 62 -3.02 1.09 5.23
N LEU A 63 -2.85 1.10 3.92
CA LEU A 63 -2.43 -0.07 3.15
C LEU A 63 -1.61 0.38 1.95
N TRP A 64 -0.78 -0.51 1.46
CA TRP A 64 -0.18 -0.32 0.16
C TRP A 64 -1.25 -0.34 -0.93
N SER A 65 -1.11 0.56 -1.92
CA SER A 65 -2.09 0.78 -3.00
C SER A 65 -2.50 -0.50 -3.73
N SER A 66 -1.58 -1.42 -4.01
CA SER A 66 -1.89 -2.68 -4.70
C SER A 66 -2.93 -3.56 -4.02
N TYR A 67 -3.15 -3.43 -2.71
CA TYR A 67 -4.25 -4.16 -2.06
C TYR A 67 -5.64 -3.70 -2.54
N TYR A 68 -5.72 -2.51 -3.14
CA TYR A 68 -6.95 -1.96 -3.68
C TYR A 68 -7.18 -2.30 -5.17
N GLU A 69 -6.26 -2.99 -5.86
CA GLU A 69 -6.40 -3.35 -7.28
C GLU A 69 -7.70 -4.10 -7.60
N LYS A 70 -8.19 -4.92 -6.67
CA LYS A 70 -9.47 -5.63 -6.80
C LYS A 70 -10.66 -4.67 -6.89
N TYR A 71 -10.56 -3.51 -6.25
CA TYR A 71 -11.64 -2.52 -6.14
C TYR A 71 -11.46 -1.38 -7.14
N ILE A 72 -10.21 -1.02 -7.42
CA ILE A 72 -9.81 0.08 -8.30
C ILE A 72 -8.64 -0.40 -9.15
N PRO A 73 -8.89 -1.05 -10.30
CA PRO A 73 -7.82 -1.61 -11.14
C PRO A 73 -6.79 -0.59 -11.60
N GLU A 74 -7.18 0.68 -11.76
CA GLU A 74 -6.31 1.76 -12.24
C GLU A 74 -5.21 2.13 -11.23
N ILE A 75 -5.37 1.78 -9.96
CA ILE A 75 -4.37 2.08 -8.93
C ILE A 75 -3.03 1.38 -9.20
N LYS A 76 -3.04 0.30 -9.98
CA LYS A 76 -1.84 -0.42 -10.45
C LYS A 76 -0.89 0.46 -11.27
N LEU A 77 -1.36 1.58 -11.84
CA LEU A 77 -0.50 2.54 -12.53
C LEU A 77 0.66 3.01 -11.66
N LEU A 78 0.46 3.11 -10.33
CA LEU A 78 1.50 3.50 -9.38
C LEU A 78 2.63 2.47 -9.24
N ASP A 79 2.38 1.24 -9.62
CA ASP A 79 3.32 0.11 -9.49
C ASP A 79 3.92 -0.34 -10.83
N LEU A 80 3.64 0.39 -11.93
CA LEU A 80 4.22 0.08 -13.24
C LEU A 80 5.75 0.23 -13.20
N PRO A 81 6.50 -0.83 -13.51
CA PRO A 81 7.96 -0.78 -13.50
C PRO A 81 8.49 0.19 -14.55
N PHE A 82 9.49 0.98 -14.17
CA PHE A 82 10.21 1.89 -15.07
C PHE A 82 9.36 2.97 -15.76
N TYR A 83 8.06 3.07 -15.44
CA TYR A 83 7.17 4.05 -16.05
C TYR A 83 7.50 5.47 -15.56
N PHE A 84 7.72 5.65 -14.27
CA PHE A 84 8.07 6.94 -13.69
C PHE A 84 9.59 7.11 -13.61
N LYS A 85 10.08 8.23 -14.13
CA LYS A 85 11.51 8.58 -14.08
C LYS A 85 11.94 9.10 -12.71
N ASN A 86 11.01 9.69 -11.97
CA ASN A 86 11.27 10.30 -10.67
C ASN A 86 10.00 10.47 -9.84
N LYS A 87 10.17 10.79 -8.56
CA LYS A 87 9.06 10.99 -7.61
C LYS A 87 8.11 12.14 -7.98
N ASN A 88 8.56 13.15 -8.71
CA ASN A 88 7.71 14.29 -9.06
C ASN A 88 6.66 13.89 -10.11
N GLU A 89 7.00 12.98 -11.02
CA GLU A 89 6.02 12.44 -11.98
C GLU A 89 4.92 11.66 -11.26
N VAL A 90 5.28 10.82 -10.28
CA VAL A 90 4.30 10.11 -9.44
C VAL A 90 3.40 11.09 -8.68
N LYS A 91 3.99 12.11 -8.04
CA LYS A 91 3.23 13.14 -7.33
C LYS A 91 2.30 13.92 -8.26
N SER A 92 2.76 14.23 -9.48
CA SER A 92 1.94 14.92 -10.48
C SER A 92 0.73 14.08 -10.88
N LEU A 93 0.93 12.79 -11.18
CA LEU A 93 -0.18 11.87 -11.48
C LEU A 93 -1.19 11.80 -10.32
N ILE A 94 -0.69 11.63 -9.10
CA ILE A 94 -1.56 11.55 -7.92
C ILE A 94 -2.38 12.83 -7.76
N ASN A 95 -1.73 13.99 -7.78
CA ASN A 95 -2.38 15.27 -7.46
C ASN A 95 -3.34 15.75 -8.56
N ASN A 96 -3.05 15.47 -9.82
CA ASN A 96 -3.86 15.95 -10.92
C ASN A 96 -5.11 15.11 -11.17
N ASP A 97 -4.95 13.78 -11.22
CA ASP A 97 -6.00 12.91 -11.74
C ASP A 97 -6.34 11.76 -10.81
N LEU A 98 -5.33 11.03 -10.35
CA LEU A 98 -5.54 9.74 -9.68
C LEU A 98 -6.22 9.88 -8.33
N GLN A 99 -5.88 10.91 -7.54
CA GLN A 99 -6.48 11.10 -6.22
C GLN A 99 -7.98 11.37 -6.30
N ALA A 100 -8.40 12.21 -7.24
CA ALA A 100 -9.81 12.52 -7.45
C ALA A 100 -10.57 11.27 -7.92
N TYR A 101 -10.04 10.57 -8.91
CA TYR A 101 -10.60 9.33 -9.43
C TYR A 101 -10.75 8.26 -8.33
N VAL A 102 -9.67 7.94 -7.62
CA VAL A 102 -9.68 6.95 -6.53
C VAL A 102 -10.66 7.35 -5.41
N SER A 103 -10.76 8.65 -5.09
CA SER A 103 -11.69 9.13 -4.07
C SER A 103 -13.14 8.87 -4.46
N ILE A 104 -13.52 9.11 -5.72
CA ILE A 104 -14.87 8.85 -6.23
C ILE A 104 -15.16 7.35 -6.20
N GLU A 105 -14.28 6.52 -6.78
CA GLU A 105 -14.43 5.08 -6.83
C GLU A 105 -14.59 4.45 -5.43
N LEU A 106 -13.79 4.89 -4.46
CA LEU A 106 -13.87 4.40 -3.09
C LEU A 106 -15.18 4.78 -2.39
N ILE A 107 -15.68 6.01 -2.61
CA ILE A 107 -16.93 6.46 -1.99
C ILE A 107 -18.12 5.74 -2.63
N GLU A 108 -18.21 5.74 -3.95
CA GLU A 108 -19.38 5.24 -4.66
C GLU A 108 -19.53 3.74 -4.61
N LYS A 109 -18.42 2.99 -4.70
CA LYS A 109 -18.47 1.54 -4.80
C LYS A 109 -18.19 0.81 -3.48
N ASN A 110 -17.50 1.47 -2.54
CA ASN A 110 -16.96 0.78 -1.37
C ASN A 110 -17.29 1.45 -0.04
N ASN A 111 -18.01 2.57 -0.05
CA ASN A 111 -18.32 3.37 1.15
C ASN A 111 -17.05 3.73 1.97
N LEU A 112 -15.93 3.95 1.27
CA LEU A 112 -14.65 4.33 1.84
C LEU A 112 -14.27 5.74 1.41
N LYS A 113 -13.61 6.50 2.29
CA LYS A 113 -13.09 7.82 1.98
C LYS A 113 -11.56 7.79 1.94
N LEU A 114 -10.97 8.17 0.81
CA LEU A 114 -9.54 8.39 0.72
C LEU A 114 -9.15 9.62 1.54
N LEU A 115 -8.20 9.47 2.45
CA LEU A 115 -7.63 10.58 3.23
C LEU A 115 -6.38 11.16 2.57
N GLY A 116 -5.67 10.37 1.79
CA GLY A 116 -4.48 10.78 1.05
C GLY A 116 -3.58 9.62 0.68
N PHE A 117 -2.55 9.93 -0.10
CA PHE A 117 -1.49 9.01 -0.44
C PHE A 117 -0.21 9.34 0.35
N TRP A 118 0.51 8.29 0.75
CA TRP A 118 1.83 8.38 1.36
C TRP A 118 2.89 7.81 0.42
N ASP A 119 4.02 8.48 0.33
CA ASP A 119 5.19 7.98 -0.42
C ASP A 119 5.79 6.77 0.31
N ASN A 120 5.84 5.64 -0.36
CA ASN A 120 6.45 4.40 0.15
C ASN A 120 7.87 4.17 -0.41
N GLY A 121 8.40 5.09 -1.20
CA GLY A 121 9.70 4.96 -1.86
C GLY A 121 9.68 4.05 -3.08
N SER A 122 10.86 3.87 -3.67
CA SER A 122 11.07 2.99 -4.82
C SER A 122 11.34 1.56 -4.37
N ARG A 123 10.97 0.60 -5.21
CA ARG A 123 11.30 -0.81 -5.01
C ARG A 123 12.64 -1.14 -5.65
N HIS A 124 13.35 -2.02 -4.99
CA HIS A 124 14.62 -2.55 -5.46
C HIS A 124 14.61 -4.08 -5.36
N ILE A 125 15.27 -4.74 -6.28
CA ILE A 125 15.50 -6.18 -6.22
C ILE A 125 16.66 -6.42 -5.26
N SER A 126 16.43 -7.24 -4.23
CA SER A 126 17.47 -7.69 -3.29
C SER A 126 17.81 -9.15 -3.58
N THR A 127 19.08 -9.47 -3.61
CA THR A 127 19.59 -10.83 -3.85
C THR A 127 20.60 -11.21 -2.77
N ASN A 128 20.73 -12.52 -2.49
CA ASN A 128 21.73 -12.99 -1.54
C ASN A 128 23.15 -12.92 -2.12
N ASN A 129 23.40 -13.68 -3.19
CA ASN A 129 24.76 -13.85 -3.74
C ASN A 129 24.86 -13.54 -5.24
N ASN A 130 23.76 -13.21 -5.89
CA ASN A 130 23.75 -12.99 -7.32
C ASN A 130 23.75 -11.50 -7.66
N ILE A 131 24.66 -11.08 -8.52
CA ILE A 131 24.65 -9.71 -9.04
C ILE A 131 23.79 -9.69 -10.30
N ILE A 132 22.65 -9.03 -10.24
CA ILE A 132 21.75 -8.85 -11.37
C ILE A 132 22.19 -7.59 -12.15
N LYS A 133 22.64 -7.79 -13.39
CA LYS A 133 23.09 -6.70 -14.29
C LYS A 133 22.19 -6.52 -15.50
N ASN A 134 21.44 -7.54 -15.87
CA ASN A 134 20.56 -7.55 -17.05
C ASN A 134 19.51 -8.67 -16.88
N PRO A 135 18.46 -8.72 -17.72
CA PRO A 135 17.41 -9.73 -17.63
C PRO A 135 17.94 -11.17 -17.67
N LYS A 136 18.96 -11.46 -18.47
CA LYS A 136 19.56 -12.80 -18.56
C LYS A 136 20.09 -13.30 -17.21
N SER A 137 20.57 -12.38 -16.35
CA SER A 137 21.00 -12.76 -14.99
C SER A 137 19.85 -13.02 -14.02
N CYS A 138 18.62 -12.86 -14.44
CA CYS A 138 17.41 -13.17 -13.67
C CYS A 138 16.88 -14.59 -13.92
N GLU A 139 17.32 -15.23 -15.03
CA GLU A 139 16.80 -16.52 -15.46
C GLU A 139 16.89 -17.58 -14.36
N ASN A 140 15.76 -18.24 -14.11
CA ASN A 140 15.62 -19.31 -13.09
C ASN A 140 15.86 -18.89 -11.63
N LEU A 141 16.04 -17.61 -11.34
CA LEU A 141 16.10 -17.15 -9.95
C LEU A 141 14.69 -17.04 -9.37
N LYS A 142 14.49 -17.59 -8.19
CA LYS A 142 13.23 -17.42 -7.44
C LYS A 142 13.17 -16.04 -6.84
N ILE A 143 12.03 -15.35 -7.01
CA ILE A 143 11.78 -14.05 -6.42
C ILE A 143 10.50 -14.08 -5.58
N ARG A 144 10.53 -13.49 -4.40
CA ARG A 144 9.33 -13.20 -3.63
C ARG A 144 8.80 -11.84 -4.06
N THR A 145 7.62 -11.81 -4.63
CA THR A 145 6.91 -10.59 -4.99
C THR A 145 5.62 -10.43 -4.19
N THR A 146 4.89 -9.37 -4.45
CA THR A 146 3.53 -9.20 -3.94
C THR A 146 2.55 -10.02 -4.76
N PRO A 147 1.39 -10.39 -4.21
CA PRO A 147 0.37 -11.13 -4.94
C PRO A 147 -0.42 -10.23 -5.92
N SER A 148 0.28 -9.34 -6.62
CA SER A 148 -0.25 -8.53 -7.72
C SER A 148 0.04 -9.22 -9.04
N PRO A 149 -0.98 -9.49 -9.90
CA PRO A 149 -0.76 -10.06 -11.22
C PRO A 149 0.27 -9.25 -12.02
N LEU A 150 0.21 -7.94 -11.98
CA LEU A 150 1.18 -7.07 -12.66
C LEU A 150 2.62 -7.40 -12.25
N HIS A 151 2.89 -7.55 -10.95
CA HIS A 151 4.25 -7.83 -10.49
C HIS A 151 4.69 -9.25 -10.88
N ILE A 152 3.79 -10.24 -10.79
CA ILE A 152 4.07 -11.61 -11.20
C ILE A 152 4.46 -11.64 -12.69
N ASP A 153 3.65 -11.03 -13.54
CA ASP A 153 3.88 -10.98 -14.99
C ASP A 153 5.21 -10.29 -15.31
N VAL A 154 5.48 -9.13 -14.71
CA VAL A 154 6.73 -8.39 -14.93
C VAL A 154 7.95 -9.20 -14.53
N PHE A 155 7.94 -9.86 -13.36
CA PHE A 155 9.09 -10.64 -12.92
C PHE A 155 9.27 -11.92 -13.74
N ASN A 156 8.20 -12.55 -14.20
CA ASN A 156 8.27 -13.67 -15.11
C ASN A 156 8.85 -13.26 -16.47
N GLU A 157 8.43 -12.12 -17.04
CA GLU A 157 9.00 -11.57 -18.28
C GLU A 157 10.48 -11.22 -18.16
N LEU A 158 10.95 -10.86 -16.97
CA LEU A 158 12.35 -10.65 -16.67
C LEU A 158 13.15 -11.98 -16.51
N GLY A 159 12.48 -13.14 -16.52
CA GLY A 159 13.09 -14.46 -16.39
C GLY A 159 13.11 -15.03 -14.99
N PHE A 160 12.55 -14.35 -14.00
CA PHE A 160 12.40 -14.90 -12.65
C PHE A 160 11.31 -15.99 -12.56
N ILE A 161 11.38 -16.78 -11.53
CA ILE A 161 10.31 -17.65 -11.05
C ILE A 161 9.66 -16.93 -9.86
N SER A 162 8.48 -16.31 -10.08
CA SER A 162 7.75 -15.52 -9.09
C SER A 162 6.68 -16.32 -8.34
#